data_446e0b6176222fdb5fcbb62898e5eeda
#
_entry.id   446e0b6176222fdb5fcbb62898e5eeda
#
_cell.length_a   1.000
_cell.length_b   1.000
_cell.length_c   1.000
_cell.angle_alpha   90.00
_cell.angle_beta   90.00
_cell.angle_gamma   90.00
#
_symmetry.space_group_name_H-M   'P 1'
#
loop_
_entity.id
_entity.type
_entity.pdbx_description
1 polymer ?
#
loop_
_entity_poly.entity_id
_entity_poly.type
_entity_poly.pdbx_seq_one_letter_code
_entity_poly.pdbx_strand_id
1 'polypeptide(L)'
;MDTVDKVLLPEDLDPEEESPYRRRRQGVTVRGSRLASLRRLLRWALWAVLVFVPLAFAGYRFGPSLANSSLFRLDPARDVQIDGNHFVPREEIVSALGIPPAENPRDVETNIFQLSLDDERRRVESISWVRSAVLSRVYPHRLIVQVVERAPVAFANVGGRIKLVDSEGTLLEKPEKAFFDFPIVAGLDSVSGARERKSRLDLYHAFCEQLAGELPGSGWLISEVDLADADDLKALLVQGQETILIHFGSEAFAERFHDLLTSLPELRKTSPKIDSLDLRYRNQIVVNPSGDKQQEAAERKL
;
A
#
# COMPACT_ATOMS: atom_id res chain seq x y z
N MET A 1 -4.16 61.54 118.57
CA MET A 1 -3.37 60.34 118.69
C MET A 1 -4.08 59.26 117.92
N ASP A 2 -4.18 59.40 116.72
CA ASP A 2 -4.79 58.33 115.90
C ASP A 2 -4.23 58.38 114.51
N THR A 3 -3.56 57.39 114.25
CA THR A 3 -3.03 57.13 112.88
C THR A 3 -4.15 56.46 112.06
N VAL A 4 -4.62 57.23 111.16
CA VAL A 4 -5.60 56.68 110.24
C VAL A 4 -4.82 55.94 109.09
N ASP A 5 -5.05 54.67 108.97
CA ASP A 5 -4.63 53.85 107.89
C ASP A 5 -5.21 54.34 106.57
N LYS A 6 -4.39 54.72 105.68
CA LYS A 6 -4.76 55.12 104.30
C LYS A 6 -4.88 53.85 103.43
N VAL A 7 -6.13 53.43 103.26
CA VAL A 7 -6.44 52.33 102.35
C VAL A 7 -6.14 52.83 100.92
N LEU A 8 -5.14 52.29 100.31
CA LEU A 8 -4.84 52.54 98.91
C LEU A 8 -5.93 51.84 98.09
N LEU A 9 -6.70 52.63 97.36
CA LEU A 9 -7.64 52.14 96.38
C LEU A 9 -6.84 51.60 95.19
N PRO A 10 -7.25 50.56 94.52
CA PRO A 10 -6.55 49.96 93.37
C PRO A 10 -6.85 50.68 92.04
N GLU A 11 -6.53 51.96 91.98
CA GLU A 11 -6.86 52.79 90.79
C GLU A 11 -5.70 52.99 89.78
N ASP A 12 -4.57 52.34 90.12
CA ASP A 12 -3.35 52.46 89.31
C ASP A 12 -2.96 51.17 88.61
N LEU A 13 -3.95 50.37 88.17
CA LEU A 13 -3.67 49.22 87.28
C LEU A 13 -3.92 49.64 85.86
N ASP A 14 -2.79 49.85 85.18
CA ASP A 14 -2.77 50.08 83.75
C ASP A 14 -3.60 49.04 82.98
N PRO A 15 -4.57 49.42 82.16
CA PRO A 15 -5.44 48.48 81.46
C PRO A 15 -4.80 47.75 80.29
N GLU A 16 -3.47 47.85 80.12
CA GLU A 16 -2.83 47.28 78.90
C GLU A 16 -1.85 46.13 79.10
N GLU A 17 -1.72 45.60 80.32
CA GLU A 17 -1.03 44.33 80.48
C GLU A 17 -1.91 43.17 80.06
N GLU A 18 -1.80 42.80 78.75
CA GLU A 18 -2.41 41.59 78.23
C GLU A 18 -1.91 40.36 79.02
N SER A 19 -2.79 39.76 79.74
CA SER A 19 -2.55 38.53 80.49
C SER A 19 -1.99 37.43 79.53
N PRO A 20 -0.80 36.83 79.88
CA PRO A 20 -0.19 35.84 78.99
C PRO A 20 -1.01 34.53 78.88
N TYR A 21 -2.17 34.46 79.45
CA TYR A 21 -3.07 33.31 79.42
C TYR A 21 -4.31 33.50 78.50
N ARG A 22 -4.48 34.59 77.79
CA ARG A 22 -5.52 34.66 76.76
C ARG A 22 -5.08 33.85 75.56
N ARG A 23 -5.25 32.54 75.63
CA ARG A 23 -5.21 31.67 74.45
C ARG A 23 -6.25 32.20 73.47
N ARG A 24 -5.78 32.83 72.39
CA ARG A 24 -6.58 33.16 71.22
C ARG A 24 -7.33 31.88 70.80
N ARG A 25 -8.63 31.83 70.98
CA ARG A 25 -9.47 30.77 70.46
C ARG A 25 -9.38 30.84 68.96
N GLN A 26 -8.42 30.11 68.39
CA GLN A 26 -8.44 29.83 66.97
C GLN A 26 -9.78 29.17 66.66
N GLY A 27 -10.57 29.80 65.78
CA GLY A 27 -11.83 29.22 65.36
C GLY A 27 -11.57 27.83 64.80
N VAL A 28 -12.09 26.81 65.44
CA VAL A 28 -12.08 25.45 64.96
C VAL A 28 -12.87 25.47 63.66
N THR A 29 -12.15 25.47 62.53
CA THR A 29 -12.78 25.22 61.23
C THR A 29 -13.24 23.76 61.26
N VAL A 30 -14.51 23.57 61.52
CA VAL A 30 -15.14 22.26 61.46
C VAL A 30 -14.97 21.75 60.02
N ARG A 31 -14.04 20.83 59.84
CA ARG A 31 -13.78 20.14 58.57
C ARG A 31 -15.14 19.57 58.15
N GLY A 32 -15.71 20.16 57.07
CA GLY A 32 -17.04 19.81 56.61
C GLY A 32 -17.17 18.28 56.56
N SER A 33 -18.21 17.77 57.19
CA SER A 33 -18.38 16.35 57.44
C SER A 33 -18.21 15.55 56.17
N ARG A 34 -17.37 14.52 56.18
CA ARG A 34 -17.17 13.58 55.07
C ARG A 34 -18.51 13.02 54.55
N LEU A 35 -19.52 13.06 55.38
CA LEU A 35 -20.90 12.69 55.11
C LEU A 35 -21.61 13.68 54.12
N ALA A 36 -21.28 14.97 54.15
CA ALA A 36 -21.89 15.94 53.23
C ALA A 36 -21.29 15.84 51.79
N SER A 37 -20.01 15.47 51.67
CA SER A 37 -19.40 15.16 50.37
C SER A 37 -19.89 13.81 49.84
N LEU A 38 -20.04 12.82 50.71
CA LEU A 38 -20.58 11.51 50.34
C LEU A 38 -22.02 11.62 49.81
N ARG A 39 -22.87 12.43 50.49
CA ARG A 39 -24.25 12.68 50.04
C ARG A 39 -24.31 13.42 48.67
N ARG A 40 -23.37 14.31 48.40
CA ARG A 40 -23.26 14.96 47.10
C ARG A 40 -22.83 13.95 46.04
N LEU A 41 -21.80 13.15 46.29
CA LEU A 41 -21.37 12.09 45.37
C LEU A 41 -22.49 11.07 45.11
N LEU A 42 -23.23 10.66 46.12
CA LEU A 42 -24.37 9.75 45.96
C LEU A 42 -25.48 10.37 45.09
N ARG A 43 -25.78 11.67 45.28
CA ARG A 43 -26.75 12.36 44.42
C ARG A 43 -26.30 12.42 42.96
N TRP A 44 -25.03 12.76 42.70
CA TRP A 44 -24.48 12.77 41.34
C TRP A 44 -24.46 11.38 40.72
N ALA A 45 -24.09 10.36 41.51
CA ALA A 45 -24.15 8.97 41.05
C ALA A 45 -25.59 8.54 40.74
N LEU A 46 -26.54 8.92 41.55
CA LEU A 46 -27.96 8.60 41.34
C LEU A 46 -28.49 9.30 40.08
N TRP A 47 -28.15 10.58 39.86
CA TRP A 47 -28.46 11.29 38.62
C TRP A 47 -27.77 10.68 37.38
N ALA A 48 -26.50 10.27 37.52
CA ALA A 48 -25.80 9.57 36.44
C ALA A 48 -26.51 8.26 36.09
N VAL A 49 -26.86 7.44 37.06
CA VAL A 49 -27.62 6.20 36.83
C VAL A 49 -28.97 6.48 36.20
N LEU A 50 -29.70 7.49 36.68
CA LEU A 50 -31.02 7.84 36.18
C LEU A 50 -31.00 8.34 34.73
N VAL A 51 -29.89 8.92 34.27
CA VAL A 51 -29.73 9.40 32.89
C VAL A 51 -29.09 8.34 32.00
N PHE A 52 -28.02 7.71 32.46
CA PHE A 52 -27.25 6.77 31.63
C PHE A 52 -27.90 5.40 31.45
N VAL A 53 -28.65 4.91 32.47
CA VAL A 53 -29.34 3.61 32.37
C VAL A 53 -30.46 3.66 31.32
N PRO A 54 -31.39 4.63 31.32
CA PRO A 54 -32.41 4.69 30.29
C PRO A 54 -31.82 5.01 28.91
N LEU A 55 -30.74 5.82 28.82
CA LEU A 55 -30.05 6.09 27.56
C LEU A 55 -29.39 4.81 27.01
N ALA A 56 -28.73 4.04 27.86
CA ALA A 56 -28.14 2.74 27.49
C ALA A 56 -29.24 1.73 27.09
N PHE A 57 -30.34 1.70 27.84
CA PHE A 57 -31.49 0.87 27.51
C PHE A 57 -32.15 1.28 26.20
N ALA A 58 -32.32 2.56 25.95
CA ALA A 58 -32.82 3.07 24.68
C ALA A 58 -31.87 2.71 23.52
N GLY A 59 -30.55 2.88 23.70
CA GLY A 59 -29.53 2.46 22.73
C GLY A 59 -29.58 0.96 22.46
N TYR A 60 -29.69 0.14 23.50
CA TYR A 60 -29.82 -1.31 23.35
C TYR A 60 -31.12 -1.72 22.64
N ARG A 61 -32.25 -1.10 22.99
CA ARG A 61 -33.61 -1.48 22.47
C ARG A 61 -33.86 -0.97 21.07
N PHE A 62 -33.38 0.26 20.76
CA PHE A 62 -33.67 0.94 19.49
C PHE A 62 -32.47 0.98 18.54
N GLY A 63 -31.25 0.79 19.03
CA GLY A 63 -30.02 0.77 18.22
C GLY A 63 -30.08 -0.17 17.04
N PRO A 64 -30.46 -1.46 17.22
CA PRO A 64 -30.58 -2.41 16.11
C PRO A 64 -31.67 -2.02 15.09
N SER A 65 -32.81 -1.45 15.54
CA SER A 65 -33.85 -0.99 14.65
C SER A 65 -33.42 0.25 13.81
N LEU A 66 -32.67 1.14 14.43
CA LEU A 66 -32.11 2.30 13.73
C LEU A 66 -31.04 1.85 12.72
N ALA A 67 -30.14 0.98 13.14
CA ALA A 67 -29.10 0.45 12.26
C ALA A 67 -29.69 -0.30 11.05
N ASN A 68 -30.80 -1.01 11.21
CA ASN A 68 -31.47 -1.74 10.13
C ASN A 68 -32.47 -0.90 9.32
N SER A 69 -32.51 0.43 9.56
CA SER A 69 -33.42 1.28 8.81
C SER A 69 -33.05 1.35 7.31
N SER A 70 -34.02 1.62 6.47
CA SER A 70 -33.82 1.78 5.02
C SER A 70 -32.87 2.92 4.64
N LEU A 71 -32.60 3.86 5.58
CA LEU A 71 -31.67 4.96 5.38
C LEU A 71 -30.21 4.49 5.25
N PHE A 72 -29.87 3.30 5.77
CA PHE A 72 -28.50 2.76 5.77
C PHE A 72 -28.33 1.60 4.78
N ARG A 73 -29.32 1.38 3.92
CA ARG A 73 -29.22 0.40 2.83
C ARG A 73 -28.38 0.97 1.71
N LEU A 74 -27.45 0.18 1.21
CA LEU A 74 -26.47 0.55 0.19
C LEU A 74 -26.84 -0.09 -1.13
N ASP A 75 -27.22 0.72 -2.11
CA ASP A 75 -27.44 0.31 -3.50
C ASP A 75 -26.08 0.31 -4.24
N PRO A 76 -25.57 -0.86 -4.67
CA PRO A 76 -24.26 -0.94 -5.33
C PRO A 76 -24.19 -0.14 -6.64
N ALA A 77 -25.32 0.06 -7.32
CA ALA A 77 -25.35 0.81 -8.56
C ALA A 77 -25.23 2.33 -8.37
N ARG A 78 -25.75 2.86 -7.26
CA ARG A 78 -25.87 4.30 -7.03
C ARG A 78 -24.97 4.83 -5.93
N ASP A 79 -24.78 4.03 -4.88
CA ASP A 79 -24.18 4.48 -3.63
C ASP A 79 -22.70 4.11 -3.50
N VAL A 80 -22.17 3.30 -4.44
CA VAL A 80 -20.74 2.96 -4.52
C VAL A 80 -20.06 3.93 -5.47
N GLN A 81 -19.20 4.77 -4.96
CA GLN A 81 -18.30 5.63 -5.74
C GLN A 81 -16.95 4.92 -5.85
N ILE A 82 -16.44 4.79 -7.08
CA ILE A 82 -15.13 4.17 -7.35
C ILE A 82 -14.25 5.20 -8.02
N ASP A 83 -13.06 5.40 -7.44
CA ASP A 83 -12.07 6.34 -7.91
C ASP A 83 -10.74 5.60 -8.17
N GLY A 84 -10.02 5.99 -9.24
CA GLY A 84 -8.69 5.46 -9.57
C GLY A 84 -8.67 4.22 -10.47
N ASN A 85 -9.83 3.75 -10.92
CA ASN A 85 -9.92 2.65 -11.87
C ASN A 85 -9.83 3.16 -13.31
N HIS A 86 -8.84 2.65 -14.06
CA HIS A 86 -8.62 2.96 -15.48
C HIS A 86 -8.76 1.72 -16.36
N PHE A 87 -8.16 0.62 -15.93
CA PHE A 87 -8.17 -0.66 -16.64
C PHE A 87 -9.20 -1.63 -16.08
N VAL A 88 -9.51 -1.56 -14.77
CA VAL A 88 -10.50 -2.41 -14.13
C VAL A 88 -11.89 -1.82 -14.33
N PRO A 89 -12.82 -2.53 -14.97
CA PRO A 89 -14.20 -2.08 -15.11
C PRO A 89 -14.87 -1.89 -13.75
N ARG A 90 -15.73 -0.86 -13.64
CA ARG A 90 -16.52 -0.61 -12.44
C ARG A 90 -17.29 -1.85 -11.98
N GLU A 91 -17.86 -2.56 -12.93
CA GLU A 91 -18.70 -3.74 -12.72
C GLU A 91 -17.91 -4.88 -12.04
N GLU A 92 -16.64 -5.04 -12.38
CA GLU A 92 -15.75 -6.04 -11.79
C GLU A 92 -15.47 -5.71 -10.32
N ILE A 93 -15.19 -4.44 -10.00
CA ILE A 93 -14.95 -3.97 -8.63
C ILE A 93 -16.22 -4.15 -7.78
N VAL A 94 -17.38 -3.76 -8.31
CA VAL A 94 -18.67 -3.92 -7.62
C VAL A 94 -18.98 -5.39 -7.38
N SER A 95 -18.70 -6.26 -8.34
CA SER A 95 -18.88 -7.70 -8.19
C SER A 95 -17.96 -8.29 -7.13
N ALA A 96 -16.71 -7.81 -7.07
CA ALA A 96 -15.74 -8.24 -6.06
C ALA A 96 -16.16 -7.84 -4.63
N LEU A 97 -16.86 -6.72 -4.46
CA LEU A 97 -17.41 -6.32 -3.16
C LEU A 97 -18.45 -7.32 -2.60
N GLY A 98 -18.92 -8.27 -3.40
CA GLY A 98 -19.89 -9.26 -2.93
C GLY A 98 -21.23 -8.68 -2.53
N ILE A 99 -21.52 -7.45 -2.94
CA ILE A 99 -22.80 -6.79 -2.71
C ILE A 99 -23.74 -7.24 -3.83
N PRO A 100 -24.83 -7.98 -3.52
CA PRO A 100 -25.74 -8.46 -4.54
C PRO A 100 -26.36 -7.28 -5.29
N PRO A 101 -26.42 -7.33 -6.63
CA PRO A 101 -27.13 -6.34 -7.41
C PRO A 101 -28.61 -6.39 -7.06
N ALA A 102 -29.20 -5.24 -6.80
CA ALA A 102 -30.63 -5.13 -6.57
C ALA A 102 -31.33 -4.69 -7.87
N GLU A 103 -32.30 -5.47 -8.33
CA GLU A 103 -33.11 -5.08 -9.50
C GLU A 103 -34.00 -3.87 -9.20
N ASN A 104 -34.45 -3.75 -7.94
CA ASN A 104 -35.19 -2.60 -7.46
C ASN A 104 -34.57 -1.99 -6.20
N PRO A 105 -34.67 -0.67 -6.00
CA PRO A 105 -34.15 -0.01 -4.78
C PRO A 105 -34.79 -0.52 -3.47
N ARG A 106 -35.94 -1.20 -3.55
CA ARG A 106 -36.62 -1.82 -2.39
C ARG A 106 -36.03 -3.16 -1.97
N ASP A 107 -35.35 -3.82 -2.90
CA ASP A 107 -34.80 -5.16 -2.72
C ASP A 107 -33.32 -5.10 -2.23
N VAL A 108 -32.82 -3.90 -1.98
CA VAL A 108 -31.49 -3.69 -1.41
C VAL A 108 -31.46 -4.23 0.02
N GLU A 109 -30.77 -5.34 0.22
CA GLU A 109 -30.65 -5.99 1.52
C GLU A 109 -29.40 -5.58 2.29
N THR A 110 -28.35 -5.16 1.58
CA THR A 110 -27.05 -4.87 2.18
C THR A 110 -27.09 -3.56 2.98
N ASN A 111 -26.76 -3.69 4.28
CA ASN A 111 -26.67 -2.54 5.18
C ASN A 111 -25.20 -2.11 5.33
N ILE A 112 -24.93 -0.80 5.26
CA ILE A 112 -23.58 -0.25 5.34
C ILE A 112 -22.84 -0.64 6.64
N PHE A 113 -23.55 -0.88 7.73
CA PHE A 113 -22.95 -1.30 9.01
C PHE A 113 -22.56 -2.78 9.04
N GLN A 114 -23.18 -3.61 8.24
CA GLN A 114 -22.92 -5.06 8.17
C GLN A 114 -21.74 -5.37 7.25
N LEU A 115 -21.34 -4.42 6.41
CA LEU A 115 -20.22 -4.59 5.51
C LEU A 115 -18.90 -4.62 6.30
N SER A 116 -18.09 -5.64 6.16
CA SER A 116 -16.72 -5.67 6.70
C SER A 116 -15.76 -4.99 5.72
N LEU A 117 -15.35 -3.74 6.00
CA LEU A 117 -14.47 -3.02 5.07
C LEU A 117 -13.15 -3.75 4.80
N ASP A 118 -12.62 -4.47 5.80
CA ASP A 118 -11.37 -5.23 5.63
C ASP A 118 -11.55 -6.46 4.75
N ASP A 119 -12.70 -7.14 4.83
CA ASP A 119 -12.99 -8.27 3.96
C ASP A 119 -13.24 -7.81 2.53
N GLU A 120 -14.03 -6.74 2.38
CA GLU A 120 -14.30 -6.15 1.07
C GLU A 120 -13.02 -5.60 0.42
N ARG A 121 -12.15 -4.97 1.20
CA ARG A 121 -10.83 -4.54 0.71
C ARG A 121 -10.04 -5.72 0.16
N ARG A 122 -9.93 -6.82 0.91
CA ARG A 122 -9.22 -8.02 0.47
C ARG A 122 -9.80 -8.61 -0.82
N ARG A 123 -11.13 -8.57 -0.97
CA ARG A 123 -11.80 -9.03 -2.20
C ARG A 123 -11.45 -8.13 -3.39
N VAL A 124 -11.50 -6.81 -3.23
CA VAL A 124 -11.10 -5.87 -4.29
C VAL A 124 -9.61 -6.03 -4.63
N GLU A 125 -8.74 -6.19 -3.62
CA GLU A 125 -7.31 -6.43 -3.80
C GLU A 125 -6.98 -7.81 -4.41
N SER A 126 -7.93 -8.74 -4.45
CA SER A 126 -7.77 -10.03 -5.15
C SER A 126 -7.90 -9.92 -6.67
N ILE A 127 -8.41 -8.80 -7.18
CA ILE A 127 -8.41 -8.50 -8.62
C ILE A 127 -6.94 -8.29 -9.04
N SER A 128 -6.48 -9.03 -10.03
CA SER A 128 -5.07 -9.04 -10.43
C SER A 128 -4.51 -7.66 -10.76
N TRP A 129 -5.32 -6.78 -11.34
CA TRP A 129 -4.95 -5.40 -11.68
C TRP A 129 -4.93 -4.43 -10.49
N VAL A 130 -5.51 -4.79 -9.36
CA VAL A 130 -5.55 -3.94 -8.17
C VAL A 130 -4.29 -4.16 -7.32
N ARG A 131 -3.52 -3.11 -7.11
CA ARG A 131 -2.37 -3.12 -6.21
C ARG A 131 -2.78 -2.94 -4.76
N SER A 132 -3.68 -1.98 -4.53
CA SER A 132 -4.24 -1.69 -3.21
C SER A 132 -5.58 -1.00 -3.35
N ALA A 133 -6.43 -1.15 -2.32
CA ALA A 133 -7.70 -0.48 -2.25
C ALA A 133 -7.92 0.15 -0.86
N VAL A 134 -8.59 1.31 -0.83
CA VAL A 134 -9.04 1.97 0.39
C VAL A 134 -10.55 2.12 0.32
N LEU A 135 -11.24 1.55 1.30
CA LEU A 135 -12.69 1.64 1.39
C LEU A 135 -13.10 2.55 2.55
N SER A 136 -14.00 3.47 2.28
CA SER A 136 -14.50 4.44 3.27
C SER A 136 -16.02 4.52 3.25
N ARG A 137 -16.64 4.47 4.44
CA ARG A 137 -18.08 4.67 4.59
C ARG A 137 -18.38 6.15 4.71
N VAL A 138 -19.33 6.62 3.93
CA VAL A 138 -19.90 7.97 4.07
C VAL A 138 -21.37 7.80 4.38
N TYR A 139 -21.72 8.09 5.62
CA TYR A 139 -23.09 7.95 6.09
C TYR A 139 -24.04 8.92 5.37
N PRO A 140 -25.31 8.54 5.14
CA PRO A 140 -25.95 7.33 5.65
C PRO A 140 -25.72 6.05 4.84
N HIS A 141 -25.49 6.09 3.52
CA HIS A 141 -25.52 4.91 2.66
C HIS A 141 -24.47 4.89 1.53
N ARG A 142 -23.44 5.72 1.58
CA ARG A 142 -22.43 5.79 0.51
C ARG A 142 -21.15 5.03 0.89
N LEU A 143 -20.62 4.25 -0.06
CA LEU A 143 -19.32 3.61 0.02
C LEU A 143 -18.38 4.26 -1.02
N ILE A 144 -17.23 4.71 -0.59
CA ILE A 144 -16.17 5.20 -1.47
C ILE A 144 -15.08 4.13 -1.52
N VAL A 145 -14.73 3.72 -2.73
CA VAL A 145 -13.67 2.74 -3.04
C VAL A 145 -12.61 3.46 -3.86
N GLN A 146 -11.46 3.69 -3.26
CA GLN A 146 -10.30 4.24 -3.95
C GLN A 146 -9.37 3.10 -4.31
N VAL A 147 -9.08 2.94 -5.60
CA VAL A 147 -8.26 1.85 -6.13
C VAL A 147 -6.96 2.42 -6.68
N VAL A 148 -5.87 1.75 -6.37
CA VAL A 148 -4.59 1.97 -7.03
C VAL A 148 -4.33 0.76 -7.92
N GLU A 149 -4.31 0.97 -9.23
CA GLU A 149 -4.03 -0.09 -10.17
C GLU A 149 -2.53 -0.37 -10.30
N ARG A 150 -2.18 -1.59 -10.72
CA ARG A 150 -0.81 -1.99 -11.00
C ARG A 150 -0.35 -1.39 -12.31
N ALA A 151 0.92 -0.98 -12.36
CA ALA A 151 1.57 -0.50 -13.58
C ALA A 151 2.39 -1.64 -14.19
N PRO A 152 2.05 -2.16 -15.38
CA PRO A 152 2.85 -3.15 -16.06
C PRO A 152 4.19 -2.56 -16.52
N VAL A 153 5.23 -3.38 -16.56
CA VAL A 153 6.58 -2.98 -16.98
C VAL A 153 7.11 -3.78 -18.18
N ALA A 154 6.49 -4.92 -18.48
CA ALA A 154 6.87 -5.76 -19.60
C ALA A 154 5.72 -6.69 -20.02
N PHE A 155 5.82 -7.24 -21.23
CA PHE A 155 5.11 -8.47 -21.59
C PHE A 155 5.86 -9.67 -21.05
N ALA A 156 5.16 -10.65 -20.49
CA ALA A 156 5.73 -11.91 -19.99
C ALA A 156 5.18 -13.07 -20.82
N ASN A 157 6.08 -13.88 -21.39
CA ASN A 157 5.69 -15.15 -21.97
C ASN A 157 5.66 -16.21 -20.87
N VAL A 158 4.47 -16.67 -20.48
CA VAL A 158 4.28 -17.67 -19.44
C VAL A 158 3.48 -18.85 -20.00
N GLY A 159 4.13 -19.97 -20.15
CA GLY A 159 3.51 -21.18 -20.71
C GLY A 159 2.93 -20.98 -22.12
N GLY A 160 3.62 -20.21 -22.97
CA GLY A 160 3.21 -19.87 -24.34
C GLY A 160 2.08 -18.84 -24.44
N ARG A 161 1.68 -18.22 -23.35
CA ARG A 161 0.71 -17.12 -23.31
C ARG A 161 1.37 -15.82 -22.95
N ILE A 162 1.07 -14.79 -23.72
CA ILE A 162 1.57 -13.43 -23.45
C ILE A 162 0.65 -12.76 -22.44
N LYS A 163 1.19 -12.43 -21.28
CA LYS A 163 0.57 -11.63 -20.22
C LYS A 163 1.36 -10.36 -20.01
N LEU A 164 0.82 -9.44 -19.25
CA LEU A 164 1.60 -8.33 -18.70
C LEU A 164 2.16 -8.72 -17.34
N VAL A 165 3.26 -8.11 -16.94
CA VAL A 165 3.86 -8.28 -15.62
C VAL A 165 4.19 -6.92 -15.01
N ASP A 166 3.89 -6.75 -13.72
CA ASP A 166 4.28 -5.56 -12.98
C ASP A 166 5.67 -5.73 -12.33
N SER A 167 6.20 -4.65 -11.76
CA SER A 167 7.51 -4.66 -11.08
C SER A 167 7.57 -5.57 -9.84
N GLU A 168 6.43 -6.04 -9.33
CA GLU A 168 6.34 -6.96 -8.18
C GLU A 168 6.27 -8.43 -8.61
N GLY A 169 6.30 -8.69 -9.92
CA GLY A 169 6.20 -10.06 -10.48
C GLY A 169 4.78 -10.60 -10.54
N THR A 170 3.77 -9.73 -10.42
CA THR A 170 2.36 -10.11 -10.59
C THR A 170 2.01 -10.15 -12.06
N LEU A 171 1.42 -11.25 -12.47
CA LEU A 171 0.96 -11.43 -13.85
C LEU A 171 -0.43 -10.81 -14.02
N LEU A 172 -0.58 -9.99 -15.05
CA LEU A 172 -1.80 -9.27 -15.37
C LEU A 172 -2.34 -9.74 -16.73
N GLU A 173 -3.65 -9.90 -16.84
CA GLU A 173 -4.25 -10.14 -18.15
C GLU A 173 -4.24 -8.84 -18.95
N LYS A 174 -3.91 -8.92 -20.25
CA LYS A 174 -3.89 -7.74 -21.11
C LYS A 174 -5.32 -7.26 -21.37
N PRO A 175 -5.66 -6.00 -21.06
CA PRO A 175 -6.94 -5.43 -21.45
C PRO A 175 -7.09 -5.36 -22.97
N GLU A 176 -8.27 -5.69 -23.48
CA GLU A 176 -8.52 -5.75 -24.94
C GLU A 176 -8.28 -4.43 -25.68
N LYS A 177 -8.55 -3.31 -25.02
CA LYS A 177 -8.51 -1.96 -25.62
C LYS A 177 -7.23 -1.17 -25.32
N ALA A 178 -6.32 -1.75 -24.53
CA ALA A 178 -5.09 -1.06 -24.14
C ALA A 178 -3.92 -1.47 -25.04
N PHE A 179 -3.13 -0.48 -25.43
CA PHE A 179 -1.87 -0.67 -26.14
C PHE A 179 -0.71 -0.42 -25.18
N PHE A 180 0.24 -1.31 -25.21
CA PHE A 180 1.47 -1.21 -24.44
C PHE A 180 2.65 -1.43 -25.38
N ASP A 181 3.69 -0.64 -25.20
CA ASP A 181 4.94 -0.73 -25.96
C ASP A 181 6.05 -1.18 -25.01
N PHE A 182 6.06 -2.48 -24.75
CA PHE A 182 7.03 -3.12 -23.86
C PHE A 182 7.74 -4.26 -24.59
N PRO A 183 9.00 -4.55 -24.27
CA PRO A 183 9.65 -5.77 -24.73
C PRO A 183 9.00 -7.01 -24.07
N ILE A 184 9.21 -8.15 -24.71
CA ILE A 184 8.78 -9.45 -24.17
C ILE A 184 9.86 -9.96 -23.24
N VAL A 185 9.47 -10.31 -22.02
CA VAL A 185 10.33 -10.98 -21.05
C VAL A 185 10.01 -12.47 -21.03
N ALA A 186 11.02 -13.28 -21.37
CA ALA A 186 10.97 -14.74 -21.32
C ALA A 186 11.65 -15.27 -20.04
N GLY A 187 11.46 -16.55 -19.72
CA GLY A 187 12.12 -17.22 -18.59
C GLY A 187 11.44 -16.99 -17.24
N LEU A 188 10.32 -16.26 -17.18
CA LEU A 188 9.58 -16.07 -15.94
C LEU A 188 8.69 -17.27 -15.57
N ASP A 189 8.46 -18.19 -16.48
CA ASP A 189 7.76 -19.46 -16.25
C ASP A 189 8.62 -20.53 -15.58
N SER A 190 9.95 -20.39 -15.64
CA SER A 190 10.89 -21.26 -14.94
C SER A 190 10.87 -21.07 -13.41
N VAL A 191 10.23 -20.01 -12.91
CA VAL A 191 10.18 -19.66 -11.49
C VAL A 191 8.75 -19.68 -10.95
N SER A 192 8.58 -20.27 -9.76
CA SER A 192 7.25 -20.67 -9.26
C SER A 192 6.47 -19.59 -8.51
N GLY A 193 7.04 -18.44 -8.17
CA GLY A 193 6.38 -17.47 -7.30
C GLY A 193 6.58 -16.01 -7.71
N ALA A 194 5.71 -15.12 -7.27
CA ALA A 194 5.83 -13.68 -7.51
C ALA A 194 7.17 -13.11 -6.98
N ARG A 195 7.63 -13.61 -5.83
CA ARG A 195 8.90 -13.16 -5.22
C ARG A 195 10.12 -13.50 -6.09
N GLU A 196 10.15 -14.71 -6.66
CA GLU A 196 11.23 -15.11 -7.57
C GLU A 196 11.15 -14.34 -8.88
N ARG A 197 9.94 -14.20 -9.44
CA ARG A 197 9.73 -13.35 -10.62
C ARG A 197 10.18 -11.91 -10.36
N LYS A 198 9.88 -11.37 -9.19
CA LYS A 198 10.37 -10.03 -8.80
C LYS A 198 11.89 -9.96 -8.87
N SER A 199 12.62 -10.92 -8.32
CA SER A 199 14.09 -10.92 -8.35
C SER A 199 14.65 -10.92 -9.77
N ARG A 200 14.00 -11.65 -10.70
CA ARG A 200 14.37 -11.60 -12.13
C ARG A 200 14.04 -10.26 -12.78
N LEU A 201 12.90 -9.69 -12.41
CA LEU A 201 12.49 -8.37 -12.91
C LEU A 201 13.32 -7.23 -12.34
N ASP A 202 13.88 -7.36 -11.14
CA ASP A 202 14.84 -6.39 -10.60
C ASP A 202 16.11 -6.32 -11.48
N LEU A 203 16.57 -7.48 -12.00
CA LEU A 203 17.67 -7.53 -12.98
C LEU A 203 17.28 -6.86 -14.31
N TYR A 204 16.10 -7.17 -14.83
CA TYR A 204 15.54 -6.52 -16.02
C TYR A 204 15.42 -5.00 -15.86
N HIS A 205 14.95 -4.54 -14.70
CA HIS A 205 14.82 -3.11 -14.40
C HIS A 205 16.20 -2.42 -14.40
N ALA A 206 17.20 -3.02 -13.73
CA ALA A 206 18.55 -2.51 -13.73
C ALA A 206 19.15 -2.46 -15.14
N PHE A 207 18.87 -3.46 -15.99
CA PHE A 207 19.25 -3.48 -17.39
C PHE A 207 18.64 -2.32 -18.17
N CYS A 208 17.32 -2.14 -18.08
CA CYS A 208 16.62 -1.04 -18.78
C CYS A 208 17.10 0.34 -18.30
N GLU A 209 17.30 0.51 -17.01
CA GLU A 209 17.77 1.77 -16.42
C GLU A 209 19.17 2.13 -16.89
N GLN A 210 20.10 1.18 -16.90
CA GLN A 210 21.47 1.39 -17.36
C GLN A 210 21.55 1.68 -18.88
N LEU A 211 20.68 1.07 -19.69
CA LEU A 211 20.66 1.31 -21.12
C LEU A 211 19.85 2.54 -21.55
N ALA A 212 19.06 3.13 -20.66
CA ALA A 212 18.18 4.26 -20.97
C ALA A 212 18.90 5.47 -21.59
N GLY A 213 20.18 5.68 -21.27
CA GLY A 213 20.99 6.76 -21.80
C GLY A 213 21.51 6.53 -23.23
N GLU A 214 21.88 5.30 -23.57
CA GLU A 214 22.57 4.96 -24.80
C GLU A 214 21.66 4.36 -25.87
N LEU A 215 20.65 3.63 -25.45
CA LEU A 215 19.74 2.90 -26.34
C LEU A 215 19.03 3.82 -27.35
N PRO A 216 18.43 4.97 -26.95
CA PRO A 216 17.71 5.83 -27.89
C PRO A 216 18.59 6.40 -29.01
N GLY A 217 19.86 6.68 -28.72
CA GLY A 217 20.83 7.22 -29.71
C GLY A 217 21.45 6.17 -30.61
N SER A 218 21.37 4.90 -30.24
CA SER A 218 22.02 3.79 -30.98
C SER A 218 21.22 3.31 -32.19
N GLY A 219 19.92 3.59 -32.21
CA GLY A 219 18.99 3.05 -33.23
C GLY A 219 18.61 1.58 -33.00
N TRP A 220 19.04 0.97 -31.90
CA TRP A 220 18.65 -0.37 -31.47
C TRP A 220 17.40 -0.31 -30.60
N LEU A 221 16.56 -1.34 -30.71
CA LEU A 221 15.39 -1.55 -29.87
C LEU A 221 15.50 -2.91 -29.17
N ILE A 222 15.11 -2.97 -27.91
CA ILE A 222 14.99 -4.24 -27.19
C ILE A 222 13.66 -4.88 -27.59
N SER A 223 13.71 -6.04 -28.21
CA SER A 223 12.52 -6.81 -28.59
C SER A 223 12.14 -7.84 -27.54
N GLU A 224 13.14 -8.59 -27.07
CA GLU A 224 12.94 -9.64 -26.08
C GLU A 224 14.10 -9.66 -25.08
N VAL A 225 13.81 -10.02 -23.83
CA VAL A 225 14.79 -10.23 -22.77
C VAL A 225 14.53 -11.58 -22.13
N ASP A 226 15.53 -12.47 -22.18
CA ASP A 226 15.47 -13.78 -21.53
C ASP A 226 16.12 -13.70 -20.14
N LEU A 227 15.32 -13.99 -19.12
CA LEU A 227 15.70 -14.00 -17.69
C LEU A 227 15.71 -15.43 -17.12
N ALA A 228 15.75 -16.47 -17.93
CA ALA A 228 15.77 -17.86 -17.46
C ALA A 228 16.98 -18.14 -16.59
N ASP A 229 18.12 -17.57 -16.91
CA ASP A 229 19.35 -17.65 -16.12
C ASP A 229 19.54 -16.36 -15.28
N ALA A 230 19.77 -16.49 -13.97
CA ALA A 230 20.01 -15.37 -13.09
C ALA A 230 21.34 -14.64 -13.35
N ASP A 231 22.32 -15.38 -13.86
CA ASP A 231 23.68 -14.91 -14.07
C ASP A 231 23.92 -14.47 -15.52
N ASP A 232 22.95 -14.70 -16.41
CA ASP A 232 23.06 -14.37 -17.84
C ASP A 232 21.76 -13.80 -18.41
N LEU A 233 21.54 -12.49 -18.23
CA LEU A 233 20.50 -11.78 -18.97
C LEU A 233 20.87 -11.75 -20.45
N LYS A 234 19.97 -12.25 -21.30
CA LYS A 234 20.13 -12.19 -22.74
C LYS A 234 19.09 -11.24 -23.32
N ALA A 235 19.50 -10.38 -24.24
CA ALA A 235 18.59 -9.47 -24.91
C ALA A 235 18.65 -9.67 -26.43
N LEU A 236 17.48 -9.72 -27.04
CA LEU A 236 17.31 -9.70 -28.47
C LEU A 236 17.14 -8.24 -28.91
N LEU A 237 18.18 -7.71 -29.55
CA LEU A 237 18.17 -6.35 -30.07
C LEU A 237 17.83 -6.34 -31.56
N VAL A 238 17.04 -5.34 -31.96
CA VAL A 238 16.58 -5.17 -33.37
C VAL A 238 16.94 -3.80 -33.86
N GLN A 239 17.51 -3.72 -35.06
CA GLN A 239 17.77 -2.48 -35.80
C GLN A 239 17.36 -2.65 -37.25
N GLY A 240 16.22 -2.10 -37.64
CA GLY A 240 15.66 -2.32 -38.98
C GLY A 240 15.30 -3.78 -39.23
N GLN A 241 16.04 -4.46 -40.10
CA GLN A 241 15.88 -5.89 -40.39
C GLN A 241 16.94 -6.76 -39.71
N GLU A 242 17.88 -6.16 -39.04
CA GLU A 242 18.93 -6.87 -38.30
C GLU A 242 18.46 -7.22 -36.90
N THR A 243 18.77 -8.44 -36.48
CA THR A 243 18.43 -8.94 -35.15
C THR A 243 19.65 -9.65 -34.59
N ILE A 244 20.06 -9.29 -33.36
CA ILE A 244 21.24 -9.85 -32.72
C ILE A 244 20.84 -10.26 -31.27
N LEU A 245 21.15 -11.51 -30.91
CA LEU A 245 21.03 -11.97 -29.54
C LEU A 245 22.32 -11.63 -28.77
N ILE A 246 22.18 -10.97 -27.65
CA ILE A 246 23.32 -10.53 -26.85
C ILE A 246 23.25 -11.11 -25.44
N HIS A 247 24.32 -11.76 -25.03
CA HIS A 247 24.52 -12.22 -23.66
C HIS A 247 25.19 -11.11 -22.86
N PHE A 248 24.41 -10.47 -21.99
CA PHE A 248 24.89 -9.36 -21.16
C PHE A 248 25.44 -9.80 -19.83
N GLY A 249 25.06 -11.00 -19.32
CA GLY A 249 25.35 -11.41 -17.94
C GLY A 249 24.45 -10.73 -16.93
N SER A 250 24.97 -10.40 -15.74
CA SER A 250 24.16 -9.87 -14.62
C SER A 250 24.60 -8.48 -14.13
N GLU A 251 25.60 -7.87 -14.74
CA GLU A 251 26.16 -6.59 -14.30
C GLU A 251 26.80 -5.77 -15.43
N ALA A 252 27.08 -4.47 -15.18
CA ALA A 252 27.82 -3.57 -16.08
C ALA A 252 27.18 -3.44 -17.47
N PHE A 253 25.85 -3.41 -17.55
CA PHE A 253 25.12 -3.42 -18.82
C PHE A 253 25.43 -2.23 -19.72
N ALA A 254 25.51 -1.01 -19.16
CA ALA A 254 25.82 0.19 -19.93
C ALA A 254 27.23 0.13 -20.52
N GLU A 255 28.26 -0.26 -19.73
CA GLU A 255 29.62 -0.38 -20.17
C GLU A 255 29.75 -1.40 -21.31
N ARG A 256 29.16 -2.58 -21.12
CA ARG A 256 29.17 -3.66 -22.12
C ARG A 256 28.46 -3.26 -23.42
N PHE A 257 27.35 -2.52 -23.31
CA PHE A 257 26.64 -2.04 -24.47
C PHE A 257 27.42 -0.94 -25.21
N HIS A 258 28.08 -0.05 -24.47
CA HIS A 258 28.96 0.97 -25.05
C HIS A 258 30.15 0.35 -25.82
N ASP A 259 30.81 -0.64 -25.21
CA ASP A 259 31.91 -1.37 -25.83
C ASP A 259 31.45 -2.09 -27.11
N LEU A 260 30.25 -2.68 -27.07
CA LEU A 260 29.63 -3.29 -28.24
C LEU A 260 29.43 -2.26 -29.36
N LEU A 261 28.77 -1.12 -29.07
CA LEU A 261 28.51 -0.09 -30.09
C LEU A 261 29.79 0.41 -30.73
N THR A 262 30.86 0.56 -29.95
CA THR A 262 32.16 1.00 -30.43
C THR A 262 32.84 -0.07 -31.33
N SER A 263 32.72 -1.34 -30.96
CA SER A 263 33.37 -2.45 -31.66
C SER A 263 32.56 -3.01 -32.82
N LEU A 264 31.24 -2.79 -32.86
CA LEU A 264 30.33 -3.36 -33.84
C LEU A 264 30.74 -3.09 -35.31
N PRO A 265 31.22 -1.88 -35.72
CA PRO A 265 31.66 -1.62 -37.07
C PRO A 265 32.84 -2.52 -37.51
N GLU A 266 33.76 -2.81 -36.61
CA GLU A 266 34.91 -3.69 -36.93
C GLU A 266 34.49 -5.17 -36.93
N LEU A 267 33.62 -5.57 -36.02
CA LEU A 267 33.06 -6.92 -35.96
C LEU A 267 32.31 -7.27 -37.23
N ARG A 268 31.57 -6.32 -37.82
CA ARG A 268 30.84 -6.50 -39.08
C ARG A 268 31.76 -6.66 -40.28
N LYS A 269 32.96 -6.09 -40.25
CA LYS A 269 33.95 -6.32 -41.32
C LYS A 269 34.48 -7.76 -41.33
N THR A 270 34.66 -8.33 -40.15
CA THR A 270 35.18 -9.70 -39.99
C THR A 270 34.06 -10.74 -40.10
N SER A 271 32.91 -10.46 -39.57
CA SER A 271 31.73 -11.33 -39.54
C SER A 271 30.49 -10.58 -40.03
N PRO A 272 30.18 -10.61 -41.33
CA PRO A 272 29.07 -9.83 -41.91
C PRO A 272 27.67 -10.24 -41.39
N LYS A 273 27.54 -11.49 -40.93
CA LYS A 273 26.31 -12.00 -40.32
C LYS A 273 26.61 -12.48 -38.90
N ILE A 274 26.10 -11.76 -37.95
CA ILE A 274 26.25 -12.06 -36.51
C ILE A 274 24.92 -12.63 -36.01
N ASP A 275 24.92 -13.82 -35.43
CA ASP A 275 23.73 -14.45 -34.83
C ASP A 275 23.63 -14.09 -33.34
N SER A 276 24.75 -14.24 -32.62
CA SER A 276 24.80 -13.83 -31.24
C SER A 276 26.17 -13.28 -30.82
N LEU A 277 26.17 -12.47 -29.78
CA LEU A 277 27.34 -11.88 -29.16
C LEU A 277 27.34 -12.18 -27.66
N ASP A 278 28.52 -12.54 -27.15
CA ASP A 278 28.69 -12.75 -25.71
C ASP A 278 29.60 -11.67 -25.13
N LEU A 279 29.05 -10.82 -24.28
CA LEU A 279 29.70 -9.67 -23.63
C LEU A 279 30.10 -9.96 -22.17
N ARG A 280 29.93 -11.18 -21.67
CA ARG A 280 30.22 -11.53 -20.27
C ARG A 280 31.70 -11.49 -19.93
N TYR A 281 32.55 -11.68 -20.94
CA TYR A 281 34.00 -11.73 -20.76
C TYR A 281 34.60 -10.33 -20.75
N ARG A 282 35.44 -10.04 -19.74
CA ARG A 282 36.15 -8.76 -19.68
C ARG A 282 37.08 -8.58 -20.88
N ASN A 283 36.98 -7.44 -21.55
CA ASN A 283 37.78 -7.03 -22.71
C ASN A 283 37.74 -8.00 -23.91
N GLN A 284 36.70 -8.81 -24.01
CA GLN A 284 36.51 -9.74 -25.14
C GLN A 284 35.03 -9.81 -25.53
N ILE A 285 34.75 -9.64 -26.81
CA ILE A 285 33.44 -9.89 -27.40
C ILE A 285 33.54 -11.20 -28.16
N VAL A 286 32.81 -12.22 -27.75
CA VAL A 286 32.77 -13.51 -28.46
C VAL A 286 31.63 -13.41 -29.49
N VAL A 287 31.99 -13.65 -30.75
CA VAL A 287 31.06 -13.56 -31.91
C VAL A 287 30.69 -14.98 -32.35
N ASN A 288 29.39 -15.27 -32.40
CA ASN A 288 28.89 -16.50 -33.02
C ASN A 288 28.27 -16.14 -34.39
N PRO A 289 28.90 -16.50 -35.48
CA PRO A 289 28.40 -16.19 -36.82
C PRO A 289 27.19 -17.06 -37.17
N SER A 290 26.27 -16.48 -37.94
CA SER A 290 25.12 -17.24 -38.50
C SER A 290 25.61 -18.31 -39.47
N GLY A 291 25.52 -19.56 -39.12
CA GLY A 291 25.95 -20.66 -40.01
C GLY A 291 26.40 -21.93 -39.25
N ASP A 292 26.95 -21.79 -38.03
CA ASP A 292 27.51 -22.97 -37.31
C ASP A 292 26.44 -23.97 -36.86
N LYS A 293 25.22 -23.53 -36.58
CA LYS A 293 24.14 -24.44 -36.17
C LYS A 293 23.68 -25.42 -37.24
N GLN A 294 23.86 -25.10 -38.51
CA GLN A 294 23.51 -26.00 -39.61
C GLN A 294 24.58 -27.05 -39.83
N GLN A 295 25.87 -26.76 -39.61
CA GLN A 295 26.96 -27.70 -39.72
C GLN A 295 26.99 -28.69 -38.51
N GLU A 296 26.83 -28.23 -37.27
CA GLU A 296 26.73 -29.12 -36.09
C GLU A 296 25.51 -30.06 -36.16
N ALA A 297 24.37 -29.58 -36.72
CA ALA A 297 23.19 -30.42 -36.90
C ALA A 297 23.37 -31.44 -38.05
N ALA A 298 24.19 -31.15 -39.02
CA ALA A 298 24.55 -32.04 -40.11
C ALA A 298 25.58 -33.10 -39.67
N GLU A 299 26.58 -32.73 -38.86
CA GLU A 299 27.60 -33.66 -38.32
C GLU A 299 27.03 -34.61 -37.25
N ARG A 300 25.97 -34.23 -36.52
CA ARG A 300 25.30 -35.15 -35.58
C ARG A 300 24.36 -36.17 -36.24
N LYS A 301 24.15 -36.06 -37.58
CA LYS A 301 23.32 -37.00 -38.35
C LYS A 301 24.10 -37.95 -39.24
N LEU A 302 25.42 -37.90 -39.20
CA LEU A 302 26.36 -38.87 -39.78
C LEU A 302 26.96 -39.78 -38.69
#